data_6a409619404b6348272457b0b9607859
#
_entry.id   6a409619404b6348272457b0b9607859
#
_cell.length_a   1.000
_cell.length_b   1.000
_cell.length_c   1.000
_cell.angle_alpha   90.00
_cell.angle_beta   90.00
_cell.angle_gamma   90.00
#
_symmetry.space_group_name_H-M   'P 1'
#
loop_
_entity.id
_entity.type
_entity.pdbx_description
1 polymer ?
#
loop_
_entity_poly.entity_id
_entity_poly.type
_entity_poly.pdbx_seq_one_letter_code
_entity_poly.pdbx_strand_id
1 'polypeptide(L)'
;MLFRSDGVKCEPYETLSIDVPPDLSGKAIELVTVRKGEMTVIEPKGDLIHLEFDIPARGLIGLRNNLLTATSGEAVMYHRFRAYDKYKGDDLLPAQYGSLISLEQGIATGYAIDRLQDRGRFFIDPGEYVYKGQVVGESTRAKDIDVNVVKGKKLTNMRASGSDESYKIAPKVKFSLEESMEQIKDDEFLEVTPLNLRIRKIPVPPKF
;
A
#
# COMPACT_ATOMS: atom_id res chain seq x y z
N MET A 1 -4.56 -16.79 7.62
CA MET A 1 -4.55 -18.17 7.08
C MET A 1 -5.98 -18.57 6.80
N LEU A 2 -6.30 -18.95 5.55
CA LEU A 2 -7.65 -19.38 5.18
C LEU A 2 -7.75 -20.90 5.34
N PHE A 3 -8.82 -21.42 5.95
CA PHE A 3 -9.08 -22.86 6.00
C PHE A 3 -10.56 -23.14 5.72
N ARG A 4 -10.91 -24.41 5.52
CA ARG A 4 -12.29 -24.84 5.33
C ARG A 4 -12.74 -25.64 6.55
N SER A 5 -13.86 -25.23 7.16
CA SER A 5 -14.58 -26.00 8.14
C SER A 5 -15.94 -26.37 7.53
N ASP A 6 -16.26 -27.65 7.47
CA ASP A 6 -17.49 -28.18 6.89
C ASP A 6 -17.77 -27.69 5.46
N GLY A 7 -16.70 -27.51 4.65
CA GLY A 7 -16.79 -27.01 3.29
C GLY A 7 -16.90 -25.47 3.18
N VAL A 8 -17.07 -24.76 4.27
CA VAL A 8 -17.13 -23.28 4.31
C VAL A 8 -15.74 -22.69 4.44
N LYS A 9 -15.42 -21.72 3.60
CA LYS A 9 -14.16 -20.95 3.68
C LYS A 9 -14.21 -20.05 4.91
N CYS A 10 -13.24 -20.16 5.82
CA CYS A 10 -13.15 -19.40 7.06
C CYS A 10 -11.84 -18.60 7.13
N GLU A 11 -11.88 -17.51 7.87
CA GLU A 11 -10.74 -16.64 8.15
C GLU A 11 -10.70 -16.23 9.62
N PRO A 12 -9.52 -15.86 10.16
CA PRO A 12 -9.41 -15.40 11.54
C PRO A 12 -10.07 -14.03 11.71
N TYR A 13 -10.80 -13.86 12.79
CA TYR A 13 -11.41 -12.61 13.24
C TYR A 13 -10.76 -12.15 14.52
N GLU A 14 -10.64 -10.86 14.65
CA GLU A 14 -10.16 -10.19 15.84
C GLU A 14 -11.19 -9.21 16.39
N THR A 15 -11.24 -9.09 17.71
CA THR A 15 -11.93 -7.98 18.36
C THR A 15 -10.96 -6.80 18.37
N LEU A 16 -11.35 -5.73 17.71
CA LEU A 16 -10.65 -4.47 17.62
C LEU A 16 -11.29 -3.47 18.56
N SER A 17 -10.50 -2.87 19.46
CA SER A 17 -10.93 -1.81 20.37
C SER A 17 -10.22 -0.51 20.02
N ILE A 18 -10.97 0.58 19.89
CA ILE A 18 -10.46 1.91 19.57
C ILE A 18 -11.00 2.92 20.59
N ASP A 19 -10.09 3.65 21.23
CA ASP A 19 -10.43 4.83 22.06
C ASP A 19 -10.06 6.08 21.23
N VAL A 20 -11.02 6.98 21.01
CA VAL A 20 -10.86 8.13 20.10
C VAL A 20 -11.69 9.33 20.58
N PRO A 21 -11.24 10.59 20.35
CA PRO A 21 -12.06 11.78 20.64
C PRO A 21 -13.40 11.75 19.90
N PRO A 22 -14.47 12.30 20.52
CA PRO A 22 -15.84 12.23 19.95
C PRO A 22 -15.96 12.80 18.52
N ASP A 23 -15.26 13.88 18.21
CA ASP A 23 -15.26 14.55 16.91
C ASP A 23 -14.56 13.73 15.82
N LEU A 24 -13.68 12.79 16.18
CA LEU A 24 -12.95 11.91 15.26
C LEU A 24 -13.53 10.49 15.17
N SER A 25 -14.53 10.17 16.01
CA SER A 25 -15.14 8.82 16.06
C SER A 25 -15.74 8.39 14.72
N GLY A 26 -16.38 9.32 13.98
CA GLY A 26 -16.94 9.04 12.65
C GLY A 26 -15.90 8.58 11.64
N LYS A 27 -14.70 9.21 11.64
CA LYS A 27 -13.60 8.80 10.76
C LYS A 27 -13.07 7.41 11.11
N ALA A 28 -12.95 7.11 12.40
CA ALA A 28 -12.53 5.79 12.87
C ALA A 28 -13.51 4.70 12.45
N ILE A 29 -14.82 4.95 12.61
CA ILE A 29 -15.88 4.01 12.19
C ILE A 29 -15.82 3.77 10.69
N GLU A 30 -15.67 4.81 9.88
CA GLU A 30 -15.57 4.70 8.42
C GLU A 30 -14.38 3.82 8.00
N LEU A 31 -13.19 4.09 8.55
CA LEU A 31 -11.97 3.34 8.25
C LEU A 31 -12.09 1.84 8.55
N VAL A 32 -12.77 1.48 9.64
CA VAL A 32 -12.97 0.09 10.05
C VAL A 32 -14.08 -0.58 9.22
N THR A 33 -15.16 0.14 8.93
CA THR A 33 -16.31 -0.40 8.18
C THR A 33 -15.93 -0.71 6.73
N VAL A 34 -15.13 0.13 6.07
CA VAL A 34 -14.59 -0.14 4.73
C VAL A 34 -13.77 -1.44 4.70
N ARG A 35 -13.12 -1.78 5.81
CA ARG A 35 -12.36 -3.04 5.99
C ARG A 35 -13.23 -4.21 6.50
N LYS A 36 -14.54 -4.14 6.33
CA LYS A 36 -15.53 -5.15 6.75
C LYS A 36 -15.55 -5.40 8.27
N GLY A 37 -15.10 -4.45 9.08
CA GLY A 37 -15.31 -4.48 10.52
C GLY A 37 -16.78 -4.22 10.85
N GLU A 38 -17.34 -5.02 11.75
CA GLU A 38 -18.71 -4.88 12.27
C GLU A 38 -18.63 -4.30 13.68
N MET A 39 -19.26 -3.15 13.89
CA MET A 39 -19.29 -2.49 15.19
C MET A 39 -20.15 -3.29 16.18
N THR A 40 -19.59 -3.60 17.33
CA THR A 40 -20.24 -4.35 18.40
C THR A 40 -20.58 -3.45 19.60
N VAL A 41 -19.71 -2.49 19.92
CA VAL A 41 -19.88 -1.58 21.06
C VAL A 41 -19.53 -0.16 20.65
N ILE A 42 -20.30 0.80 21.16
CA ILE A 42 -19.98 2.23 21.17
C ILE A 42 -20.43 2.80 22.51
N GLU A 43 -19.49 3.34 23.27
CA GLU A 43 -19.79 3.90 24.58
C GLU A 43 -18.87 5.07 24.93
N PRO A 44 -19.35 6.09 25.68
CA PRO A 44 -18.50 7.15 26.18
C PRO A 44 -17.62 6.63 27.32
N LYS A 45 -16.32 7.01 27.29
CA LYS A 45 -15.32 6.66 28.30
C LYS A 45 -14.52 7.90 28.69
N GLY A 46 -15.04 8.67 29.62
CA GLY A 46 -14.48 9.98 29.98
C GLY A 46 -14.58 10.96 28.81
N ASP A 47 -13.44 11.52 28.39
CA ASP A 47 -13.38 12.45 27.25
C ASP A 47 -13.24 11.77 25.89
N LEU A 48 -13.23 10.42 25.86
CA LEU A 48 -13.10 9.61 24.65
C LEU A 48 -14.37 8.80 24.39
N ILE A 49 -14.51 8.34 23.15
CA ILE A 49 -15.48 7.33 22.74
C ILE A 49 -14.72 6.00 22.60
N HIS A 50 -15.22 4.98 23.29
CA HIS A 50 -14.77 3.61 23.15
C HIS A 50 -15.61 2.91 22.08
N LEU A 51 -14.92 2.33 21.09
CA LEU A 51 -15.49 1.60 19.98
C LEU A 51 -14.96 0.17 19.97
N GLU A 52 -15.83 -0.83 19.84
CA GLU A 52 -15.40 -2.20 19.59
C GLU A 52 -15.97 -2.71 18.27
N PHE A 53 -15.15 -3.50 17.58
CA PHE A 53 -15.49 -4.10 16.30
C PHE A 53 -15.01 -5.56 16.24
N ASP A 54 -15.77 -6.38 15.52
CA ASP A 54 -15.32 -7.66 15.03
C ASP A 54 -14.83 -7.49 13.59
N ILE A 55 -13.56 -7.73 13.35
CA ILE A 55 -12.90 -7.47 12.05
C ILE A 55 -12.09 -8.68 11.59
N PRO A 56 -12.10 -9.03 10.29
CA PRO A 56 -11.16 -10.00 9.76
C PRO A 56 -9.71 -9.55 10.01
N ALA A 57 -8.85 -10.46 10.48
CA ALA A 57 -7.46 -10.12 10.84
C ALA A 57 -6.69 -9.42 9.69
N ARG A 58 -6.99 -9.77 8.44
CA ARG A 58 -6.41 -9.10 7.25
C ARG A 58 -6.85 -7.62 7.12
N GLY A 59 -8.01 -7.24 7.67
CA GLY A 59 -8.48 -5.85 7.70
C GLY A 59 -7.70 -4.95 8.66
N LEU A 60 -6.90 -5.53 9.57
CA LEU A 60 -6.02 -4.78 10.48
C LEU A 60 -4.72 -4.33 9.82
N ILE A 61 -4.35 -4.94 8.68
CA ILE A 61 -3.13 -4.58 7.97
C ILE A 61 -3.22 -3.11 7.55
N GLY A 62 -2.26 -2.28 7.98
CA GLY A 62 -2.20 -0.84 7.72
C GLY A 62 -3.26 0.03 8.43
N LEU A 63 -4.27 -0.57 9.07
CA LEU A 63 -5.35 0.17 9.74
C LEU A 63 -4.78 1.13 10.82
N ARG A 64 -3.78 0.70 11.58
CA ARG A 64 -3.17 1.52 12.63
C ARG A 64 -2.60 2.82 12.08
N ASN A 65 -1.83 2.77 11.00
CA ASN A 65 -1.23 3.95 10.39
C ASN A 65 -2.29 4.89 9.83
N ASN A 66 -3.30 4.34 9.15
CA ASN A 66 -4.41 5.11 8.61
C ASN A 66 -5.23 5.77 9.72
N LEU A 67 -5.49 5.05 10.80
CA LEU A 67 -6.22 5.57 11.97
C LEU A 67 -5.44 6.71 12.64
N LEU A 68 -4.13 6.53 12.91
CA LEU A 68 -3.28 7.56 13.49
C LEU A 68 -3.21 8.80 12.59
N THR A 69 -3.09 8.64 11.28
CA THR A 69 -3.09 9.74 10.32
C THR A 69 -4.43 10.49 10.33
N ALA A 70 -5.54 9.76 10.29
CA ALA A 70 -6.89 10.35 10.27
C ALA A 70 -7.28 11.06 11.57
N THR A 71 -6.68 10.65 12.69
CA THR A 71 -6.94 11.19 14.02
C THR A 71 -5.79 12.04 14.58
N SER A 72 -4.82 12.42 13.73
CA SER A 72 -3.63 13.22 14.14
C SER A 72 -2.86 12.59 15.32
N GLY A 73 -2.88 11.27 15.44
CA GLY A 73 -2.22 10.52 16.48
C GLY A 73 -3.01 10.34 17.79
N GLU A 74 -4.23 10.85 17.87
CA GLU A 74 -5.02 10.84 19.11
C GLU A 74 -5.74 9.51 19.40
N ALA A 75 -5.94 8.67 18.37
CA ALA A 75 -6.58 7.38 18.57
C ALA A 75 -5.65 6.34 19.19
N VAL A 76 -6.18 5.56 20.11
CA VAL A 76 -5.51 4.40 20.67
C VAL A 76 -6.20 3.13 20.18
N MET A 77 -5.45 2.16 19.70
CA MET A 77 -5.97 0.96 19.08
C MET A 77 -5.35 -0.29 19.70
N TYR A 78 -6.21 -1.24 20.06
CA TYR A 78 -5.86 -2.58 20.53
C TYR A 78 -6.64 -3.62 19.76
N HIS A 79 -6.07 -4.81 19.56
CA HIS A 79 -6.78 -5.92 18.96
C HIS A 79 -6.37 -7.25 19.62
N ARG A 80 -7.27 -8.22 19.58
CA ARG A 80 -7.06 -9.56 20.11
C ARG A 80 -7.77 -10.59 19.25
N PHE A 81 -7.18 -11.75 19.09
CA PHE A 81 -7.82 -12.86 18.40
C PHE A 81 -9.14 -13.22 19.09
N ARG A 82 -10.20 -13.38 18.29
CA ARG A 82 -11.53 -13.78 18.75
C ARG A 82 -11.85 -15.23 18.37
N ALA A 83 -11.96 -15.51 17.09
CA ALA A 83 -12.38 -16.80 16.56
C ALA A 83 -12.07 -16.90 15.07
N TYR A 84 -12.31 -18.07 14.49
CA TYR A 84 -12.43 -18.23 13.05
C TYR A 84 -13.90 -18.14 12.64
N ASP A 85 -14.20 -17.35 11.63
CA ASP A 85 -15.56 -17.15 11.13
C ASP A 85 -15.56 -17.10 9.59
N LYS A 86 -16.74 -17.00 9.00
CA LYS A 86 -16.94 -17.05 7.55
C LYS A 86 -16.12 -15.97 6.83
N TYR A 87 -15.50 -16.37 5.75
CA TYR A 87 -14.76 -15.48 4.87
C TYR A 87 -15.66 -14.43 4.22
N LYS A 88 -15.37 -13.15 4.40
CA LYS A 88 -16.14 -12.00 3.89
C LYS A 88 -15.83 -11.57 2.46
N GLY A 89 -15.19 -12.42 1.67
CA GLY A 89 -14.86 -12.09 0.28
C GLY A 89 -13.52 -11.39 0.11
N ASP A 90 -13.12 -11.18 -1.13
CA ASP A 90 -11.79 -10.61 -1.47
C ASP A 90 -11.77 -9.06 -1.41
N ASP A 91 -12.94 -8.41 -1.50
CA ASP A 91 -13.07 -6.93 -1.54
C ASP A 91 -12.94 -6.29 -0.15
N LEU A 92 -11.79 -6.41 0.48
CA LEU A 92 -11.56 -5.87 1.82
C LEU A 92 -10.94 -4.47 1.85
N LEU A 93 -10.26 -4.09 0.77
CA LEU A 93 -9.59 -2.80 0.66
C LEU A 93 -10.24 -1.96 -0.43
N PRO A 94 -10.26 -0.62 -0.29
CA PRO A 94 -10.72 0.25 -1.36
C PRO A 94 -9.90 -0.03 -2.64
N ALA A 95 -10.50 0.22 -3.80
CA ALA A 95 -9.88 0.03 -5.10
C ALA A 95 -8.48 0.65 -5.10
N GLN A 96 -7.45 -0.20 -5.17
CA GLN A 96 -6.07 0.23 -5.18
C GLN A 96 -5.76 0.92 -6.52
N TYR A 97 -4.97 1.97 -6.48
CA TYR A 97 -4.38 2.56 -7.68
C TYR A 97 -3.52 1.52 -8.42
N GLY A 98 -3.39 1.67 -9.74
CA GLY A 98 -2.53 0.81 -10.54
C GLY A 98 -1.07 0.90 -10.10
N SER A 99 -0.26 -0.08 -10.53
CA SER A 99 1.18 -0.09 -10.28
C SER A 99 1.93 0.47 -11.49
N LEU A 100 3.01 1.22 -11.23
CA LEU A 100 4.01 1.55 -12.25
C LEU A 100 5.04 0.42 -12.28
N ILE A 101 5.14 -0.28 -13.42
CA ILE A 101 5.95 -1.50 -13.56
C ILE A 101 7.15 -1.20 -14.45
N SER A 102 8.36 -1.56 -14.01
CA SER A 102 9.55 -1.38 -14.83
C SER A 102 9.58 -2.34 -16.03
N LEU A 103 9.71 -1.79 -17.24
CA LEU A 103 9.84 -2.54 -18.50
C LEU A 103 11.21 -3.19 -18.66
N GLU A 104 12.26 -2.55 -18.15
CA GLU A 104 13.64 -2.90 -18.38
C GLU A 104 14.42 -2.98 -17.06
N GLN A 105 15.50 -3.72 -17.08
CA GLN A 105 16.45 -3.72 -15.97
C GLN A 105 17.56 -2.68 -16.20
N GLY A 106 18.04 -2.08 -15.12
CA GLY A 106 19.15 -1.12 -15.18
C GLY A 106 19.08 -0.10 -14.06
N ILE A 107 19.81 0.99 -14.21
CA ILE A 107 19.86 2.09 -13.24
C ILE A 107 18.79 3.12 -13.59
N ALA A 108 17.94 3.44 -12.64
CA ALA A 108 16.92 4.46 -12.81
C ALA A 108 17.54 5.85 -13.01
N THR A 109 17.06 6.60 -14.00
CA THR A 109 17.60 7.91 -14.35
C THR A 109 16.69 9.04 -13.87
N GLY A 110 17.28 10.15 -13.43
CA GLY A 110 16.53 11.35 -13.06
C GLY A 110 15.66 11.87 -14.21
N TYR A 111 16.19 11.80 -15.43
CA TYR A 111 15.46 12.19 -16.64
C TYR A 111 14.17 11.39 -16.86
N ALA A 112 14.22 10.06 -16.66
CA ALA A 112 13.04 9.23 -16.86
C ALA A 112 12.01 9.44 -15.75
N ILE A 113 12.45 9.50 -14.48
CA ILE A 113 11.55 9.72 -13.33
C ILE A 113 10.86 11.07 -13.45
N ASP A 114 11.61 12.16 -13.75
CA ASP A 114 11.05 13.50 -13.92
C ASP A 114 9.91 13.54 -14.96
N ARG A 115 10.07 12.87 -16.09
CA ARG A 115 9.05 12.79 -17.16
C ARG A 115 7.86 11.88 -16.83
N LEU A 116 7.99 11.04 -15.86
CA LEU A 116 6.98 10.06 -15.49
C LEU A 116 6.21 10.45 -14.23
N GLN A 117 6.61 11.51 -13.52
CA GLN A 117 5.99 11.97 -12.27
C GLN A 117 4.47 12.24 -12.39
N ASP A 118 4.02 12.71 -13.55
CA ASP A 118 2.59 12.95 -13.82
C ASP A 118 1.76 11.65 -13.84
N ARG A 119 2.42 10.48 -13.96
CA ARG A 119 1.76 9.17 -14.02
C ARG A 119 1.56 8.54 -12.65
N GLY A 120 2.29 9.02 -11.62
CA GLY A 120 2.17 8.46 -10.28
C GLY A 120 3.31 8.84 -9.35
N ARG A 121 3.29 8.23 -8.17
CA ARG A 121 4.31 8.41 -7.13
C ARG A 121 5.33 7.29 -7.20
N PHE A 122 6.61 7.61 -7.12
CA PHE A 122 7.68 6.63 -7.22
C PHE A 122 8.15 6.11 -5.86
N PHE A 123 8.57 4.84 -5.84
CA PHE A 123 9.16 4.13 -4.70
C PHE A 123 10.68 4.02 -4.81
N ILE A 124 11.24 4.55 -5.88
CA ILE A 124 12.66 4.50 -6.22
C ILE A 124 13.25 5.90 -6.37
N ASP A 125 14.54 6.04 -6.08
CA ASP A 125 15.32 7.24 -6.36
C ASP A 125 16.12 7.09 -7.67
N PRO A 126 16.53 8.22 -8.30
CA PRO A 126 17.55 8.17 -9.35
C PRO A 126 18.82 7.49 -8.86
N GLY A 127 19.42 6.67 -9.70
CA GLY A 127 20.62 5.91 -9.35
C GLY A 127 20.36 4.53 -8.74
N GLU A 128 19.13 4.21 -8.38
CA GLU A 128 18.78 2.88 -7.89
C GLU A 128 18.69 1.86 -9.05
N TYR A 129 19.17 0.64 -8.78
CA TYR A 129 19.04 -0.46 -9.71
C TYR A 129 17.63 -1.07 -9.64
N VAL A 130 17.00 -1.20 -10.80
CA VAL A 130 15.68 -1.82 -10.97
C VAL A 130 15.75 -2.99 -11.93
N TYR A 131 14.79 -3.91 -11.84
CA TYR A 131 14.68 -5.04 -12.75
C TYR A 131 13.31 -5.08 -13.42
N LYS A 132 13.22 -5.79 -14.54
CA LYS A 132 11.97 -5.94 -15.29
C LYS A 132 10.88 -6.61 -14.43
N GLY A 133 9.68 -6.00 -14.39
CA GLY A 133 8.56 -6.49 -13.57
C GLY A 133 8.57 -5.99 -12.11
N GLN A 134 9.60 -5.24 -11.71
CA GLN A 134 9.59 -4.55 -10.41
C GLN A 134 8.53 -3.44 -10.42
N VAL A 135 7.75 -3.35 -9.35
CA VAL A 135 6.85 -2.21 -9.11
C VAL A 135 7.70 -1.06 -8.59
N VAL A 136 7.79 0.00 -9.37
CA VAL A 136 8.63 1.17 -9.11
C VAL A 136 7.85 2.38 -8.63
N GLY A 137 6.52 2.25 -8.56
CA GLY A 137 5.64 3.33 -8.10
C GLY A 137 4.16 2.93 -8.13
N GLU A 138 3.34 3.85 -7.64
CA GLU A 138 1.88 3.78 -7.67
C GLU A 138 1.37 4.73 -8.75
N SER A 139 0.48 4.22 -9.62
CA SER A 139 -0.14 5.00 -10.69
C SER A 139 -1.23 5.93 -10.14
N THR A 140 -1.47 7.06 -10.80
CA THR A 140 -2.66 7.91 -10.53
C THR A 140 -3.96 7.30 -11.06
N ARG A 141 -3.88 6.22 -11.83
CA ARG A 141 -5.04 5.51 -12.41
C ARG A 141 -5.19 4.14 -11.79
N ALA A 142 -6.38 3.59 -11.80
CA ALA A 142 -6.66 2.23 -11.29
C ALA A 142 -5.99 1.11 -12.11
N LYS A 143 -5.47 1.41 -13.31
CA LYS A 143 -4.82 0.44 -14.18
C LYS A 143 -3.30 0.49 -14.06
N ASP A 144 -2.67 -0.68 -14.07
CA ASP A 144 -1.22 -0.82 -14.13
C ASP A 144 -0.65 -0.22 -15.42
N ILE A 145 0.52 0.39 -15.31
CA ILE A 145 1.21 1.06 -16.42
C ILE A 145 2.67 0.59 -16.45
N ASP A 146 3.07 0.06 -17.58
CA ASP A 146 4.47 -0.22 -17.86
C ASP A 146 5.24 1.07 -18.13
N VAL A 147 6.36 1.26 -17.46
CA VAL A 147 7.20 2.46 -17.54
C VAL A 147 8.67 2.10 -17.75
N ASN A 148 9.37 2.90 -18.53
CA ASN A 148 10.82 2.77 -18.70
C ASN A 148 11.53 3.83 -17.86
N VAL A 149 11.98 3.46 -16.66
CA VAL A 149 12.69 4.34 -15.72
C VAL A 149 14.22 4.37 -15.95
N VAL A 150 14.72 3.50 -16.84
CA VAL A 150 16.15 3.37 -17.15
C VAL A 150 16.57 4.28 -18.31
N LYS A 151 15.60 4.84 -19.04
CA LYS A 151 15.85 5.63 -20.24
C LYS A 151 16.66 6.89 -19.95
N GLY A 152 17.85 7.00 -20.54
CA GLY A 152 18.68 8.19 -20.50
C GLY A 152 18.20 9.30 -21.49
N LYS A 153 18.64 10.53 -21.26
CA LYS A 153 18.49 11.62 -22.21
C LYS A 153 19.35 11.31 -23.46
N LYS A 154 18.73 11.26 -24.64
CA LYS A 154 19.50 11.19 -25.89
C LYS A 154 20.20 12.52 -26.08
N LEU A 155 21.53 12.54 -26.09
CA LEU A 155 22.34 13.70 -26.40
C LEU A 155 22.22 13.99 -27.91
N THR A 156 21.36 14.91 -28.29
CA THR A 156 21.13 15.28 -29.70
C THR A 156 21.83 16.58 -30.12
N ASN A 157 22.47 17.32 -29.19
CA ASN A 157 23.19 18.55 -29.52
C ASN A 157 24.47 18.73 -28.69
N MET A 158 25.61 18.85 -29.36
CA MET A 158 26.95 19.08 -28.75
C MET A 158 27.08 20.42 -27.98
N ARG A 159 26.09 21.31 -28.04
CA ARG A 159 26.13 22.61 -27.34
C ARG A 159 25.53 22.64 -25.93
N ALA A 160 24.98 21.54 -25.45
CA ALA A 160 24.32 21.46 -24.14
C ALA A 160 25.02 20.54 -23.14
N SER A 161 26.32 20.28 -23.32
CA SER A 161 27.11 19.39 -22.43
C SER A 161 27.47 20.01 -21.06
N GLY A 162 26.96 21.20 -20.76
CA GLY A 162 27.31 21.93 -19.53
C GLY A 162 26.15 22.31 -18.61
N SER A 163 24.89 22.06 -18.99
CA SER A 163 23.78 22.29 -18.08
C SER A 163 23.44 20.98 -17.35
N ASP A 164 23.92 20.86 -16.15
CA ASP A 164 23.37 19.96 -15.12
C ASP A 164 21.92 20.41 -14.90
N GLU A 165 20.98 19.92 -15.72
CA GLU A 165 19.56 20.15 -15.49
C GLU A 165 19.19 19.50 -14.16
N SER A 166 19.06 20.33 -13.14
CA SER A 166 18.51 19.95 -11.85
C SER A 166 17.06 19.47 -12.06
N TYR A 167 16.85 18.17 -12.15
CA TYR A 167 15.52 17.58 -12.20
C TYR A 167 14.80 17.80 -10.87
N LYS A 168 13.59 18.40 -10.94
CA LYS A 168 12.73 18.55 -9.76
C LYS A 168 11.95 17.26 -9.53
N ILE A 169 12.60 16.29 -8.91
CA ILE A 169 12.00 14.99 -8.62
C ILE A 169 11.40 15.02 -7.20
N ALA A 170 10.14 14.62 -7.09
CA ALA A 170 9.51 14.43 -5.80
C ALA A 170 10.23 13.31 -5.02
N PRO A 171 10.40 13.43 -3.69
CA PRO A 171 11.02 12.39 -2.90
C PRO A 171 10.25 11.08 -3.04
N LYS A 172 10.97 9.95 -3.05
CA LYS A 172 10.35 8.64 -3.12
C LYS A 172 9.50 8.36 -1.88
N VAL A 173 8.43 7.62 -2.08
CA VAL A 173 7.65 7.06 -0.98
C VAL A 173 8.43 5.88 -0.39
N LYS A 174 8.70 5.94 0.92
CA LYS A 174 9.34 4.86 1.66
C LYS A 174 8.27 4.15 2.49
N PHE A 175 8.19 2.85 2.33
CA PHE A 175 7.27 2.02 3.10
C PHE A 175 8.00 1.24 4.18
N SER A 176 7.38 1.13 5.34
CA SER A 176 7.67 0.08 6.31
C SER A 176 7.24 -1.28 5.76
N LEU A 177 7.60 -2.36 6.45
CA LEU A 177 7.13 -3.70 6.08
C LEU A 177 5.60 -3.78 6.09
N GLU A 178 4.95 -3.21 7.11
CA GLU A 178 3.50 -3.20 7.26
C GLU A 178 2.82 -2.43 6.13
N GLU A 179 3.30 -1.23 5.82
CA GLU A 179 2.81 -0.42 4.70
C GLU A 179 3.03 -1.10 3.35
N SER A 180 4.16 -1.80 3.18
CA SER A 180 4.42 -2.59 1.97
C SER A 180 3.43 -3.73 1.81
N MET A 181 3.07 -4.41 2.93
CA MET A 181 2.06 -5.47 2.94
C MET A 181 0.65 -4.95 2.65
N GLU A 182 0.35 -3.69 2.98
CA GLU A 182 -0.91 -3.04 2.62
C GLU A 182 -0.95 -2.67 1.12
N GLN A 183 0.19 -2.31 0.55
CA GLN A 183 0.30 -1.87 -0.85
C GLN A 183 0.28 -3.00 -1.87
N ILE A 184 0.73 -4.21 -1.51
CA ILE A 184 0.79 -5.33 -2.46
C ILE A 184 -0.61 -5.76 -2.89
N LYS A 185 -0.72 -6.10 -4.18
CA LYS A 185 -1.93 -6.64 -4.80
C LYS A 185 -1.86 -8.16 -4.91
N ASP A 186 -2.98 -8.80 -5.24
CA ASP A 186 -3.08 -10.26 -5.40
C ASP A 186 -2.13 -10.83 -6.46
N ASP A 187 -1.74 -10.01 -7.45
CA ASP A 187 -0.82 -10.36 -8.53
C ASP A 187 0.62 -9.88 -8.28
N GLU A 188 0.94 -9.53 -7.05
CA GLU A 188 2.25 -8.99 -6.64
C GLU A 188 2.89 -9.81 -5.52
N PHE A 189 4.22 -9.79 -5.46
CA PHE A 189 5.01 -10.30 -4.35
C PHE A 189 5.78 -9.17 -3.67
N LEU A 190 5.90 -9.26 -2.35
CA LEU A 190 6.81 -8.44 -1.56
C LEU A 190 8.12 -9.21 -1.36
N GLU A 191 9.22 -8.66 -1.87
CA GLU A 191 10.57 -9.16 -1.65
C GLU A 191 11.18 -8.45 -0.44
N VAL A 192 11.49 -9.21 0.59
CA VAL A 192 12.10 -8.71 1.82
C VAL A 192 13.56 -9.15 1.87
N THR A 193 14.46 -8.18 1.88
CA THR A 193 15.89 -8.41 2.06
C THR A 193 16.39 -7.60 3.26
N PRO A 194 17.58 -7.90 3.82
CA PRO A 194 18.10 -7.12 4.95
C PRO A 194 18.23 -5.61 4.69
N LEU A 195 18.37 -5.20 3.43
CA LEU A 195 18.59 -3.80 3.05
C LEU A 195 17.41 -3.15 2.31
N ASN A 196 16.52 -3.94 1.71
CA ASN A 196 15.50 -3.39 0.83
C ASN A 196 14.17 -4.16 0.93
N LEU A 197 13.08 -3.40 0.82
CA LEU A 197 11.73 -3.89 0.52
C LEU A 197 11.42 -3.53 -0.93
N ARG A 198 10.98 -4.51 -1.73
CA ARG A 198 10.63 -4.31 -3.14
C ARG A 198 9.34 -5.05 -3.45
N ILE A 199 8.50 -4.43 -4.25
CA ILE A 199 7.28 -5.09 -4.77
C ILE A 199 7.56 -5.48 -6.22
N ARG A 200 7.11 -6.66 -6.64
CA ARG A 200 7.19 -7.11 -8.03
C ARG A 200 5.96 -7.85 -8.47
N LYS A 201 5.66 -7.83 -9.76
CA LYS A 201 4.59 -8.63 -10.34
C LYS A 201 4.93 -10.12 -10.32
N ILE A 202 3.90 -10.94 -10.11
CA ILE A 202 3.99 -12.39 -10.28
C ILE A 202 4.20 -12.66 -11.77
N PRO A 203 5.25 -13.39 -12.18
CA PRO A 203 5.46 -13.72 -13.58
C PRO A 203 4.26 -14.52 -14.13
N VAL A 204 3.58 -13.99 -15.13
CA VAL A 204 2.56 -14.75 -15.85
C VAL A 204 3.28 -15.82 -16.68
N PRO A 205 2.98 -17.12 -16.50
CA PRO A 205 3.58 -18.15 -17.32
C PRO A 205 3.21 -17.89 -18.80
N PRO A 206 4.15 -18.12 -19.74
CA PRO A 206 3.85 -17.95 -21.16
C PRO A 206 2.64 -18.81 -21.52
N LYS A 207 1.66 -18.21 -22.17
CA LYS A 207 0.55 -18.97 -22.76
C LYS A 207 1.14 -19.77 -23.93
N PHE A 208 1.17 -21.10 -23.78
CA PHE A 208 1.49 -22.03 -24.87
C PHE A 208 0.31 -22.15 -25.84
#